data_05ccd33e9ca8080b0ff2fb90da40f8bd
#
_entry.id   05ccd33e9ca8080b0ff2fb90da40f8bd
#
_cell.length_a   1.000
_cell.length_b   1.000
_cell.length_c   1.000
_cell.angle_alpha   90.00
_cell.angle_beta   90.00
_cell.angle_gamma   90.00
#
_symmetry.space_group_name_H-M   'P 1'
#
loop_
_entity.id
_entity.type
_entity.pdbx_description
1 polymer ?
#
loop_
_entity_poly.entity_id
_entity_poly.type
_entity_poly.pdbx_seq_one_letter_code
_entity_poly.pdbx_strand_id
1 'polypeptide(L)'
;MSEKVITSYKAFDKNMQCRGFQYEVGKEYEMDGEIKCCNRGFHACKSPIEVWNYYDILNSRYAEVEQSGKIEKEENSTKVCSSHIKIKAELKLADIINIGVEWLKDITSPSKVKEDGVLNDNGDRRKQIGSSGYSAKIDSTGEDSVIMCAGNSSRAKAKVGSWITLAEWKWSDEKKRDVPVCVKTEYVDGDNIKADTWYQLKNRKFVEVTE
;
A
#
# COMPACT_ATOMS: atom_id res chain seq x y z
N MET A 1 19.12 18.05 -17.24
CA MET A 1 18.47 17.10 -16.31
C MET A 1 17.00 17.36 -16.39
N SER A 2 16.16 16.35 -16.72
CA SER A 2 14.70 16.53 -16.73
C SER A 2 14.23 16.84 -15.32
N GLU A 3 13.50 17.92 -15.16
CA GLU A 3 12.90 18.31 -13.88
C GLU A 3 11.96 17.18 -13.41
N LYS A 4 12.09 16.75 -12.16
CA LYS A 4 11.29 15.66 -11.61
C LYS A 4 9.88 16.15 -11.33
N VAL A 5 8.93 15.78 -12.18
CA VAL A 5 7.51 16.04 -11.98
C VAL A 5 6.85 14.89 -11.21
N ILE A 6 6.04 15.22 -10.22
CA ILE A 6 5.28 14.26 -9.39
C ILE A 6 3.80 14.53 -9.60
N THR A 7 3.05 13.54 -10.10
CA THR A 7 1.60 13.56 -10.06
C THR A 7 1.11 13.29 -8.64
N SER A 8 0.20 14.11 -8.15
CA SER A 8 -0.36 14.03 -6.81
C SER A 8 -1.78 14.58 -6.77
N TYR A 9 -2.43 14.47 -5.62
CA TYR A 9 -3.84 14.85 -5.43
C TYR A 9 -3.94 15.87 -4.31
N LYS A 10 -4.77 16.87 -4.53
CA LYS A 10 -4.98 17.95 -3.58
C LYS A 10 -6.47 18.18 -3.35
N ALA A 11 -6.82 18.42 -2.09
CA ALA A 11 -8.14 18.90 -1.71
C ALA A 11 -8.10 20.40 -1.41
N PHE A 12 -9.26 21.03 -1.56
CA PHE A 12 -9.52 22.43 -1.36
C PHE A 12 -10.88 22.61 -0.66
N ASP A 13 -11.13 23.78 -0.15
CA ASP A 13 -12.47 24.16 0.27
C ASP A 13 -13.44 24.31 -0.93
N LYS A 14 -14.71 24.68 -0.65
CA LYS A 14 -15.74 24.87 -1.68
C LYS A 14 -15.39 25.93 -2.73
N ASN A 15 -14.50 26.86 -2.42
CA ASN A 15 -14.09 27.96 -3.27
C ASN A 15 -12.78 27.70 -4.02
N MET A 16 -12.25 26.47 -4.01
CA MET A 16 -10.91 26.14 -4.51
C MET A 16 -9.79 26.87 -3.78
N GLN A 17 -9.96 27.09 -2.47
CA GLN A 17 -8.95 27.73 -1.63
C GLN A 17 -8.29 26.70 -0.69
N CYS A 18 -7.05 26.97 -0.34
CA CYS A 18 -6.32 26.27 0.69
C CYS A 18 -5.50 27.28 1.49
N ARG A 19 -5.77 27.38 2.80
CA ARG A 19 -5.13 28.35 3.70
C ARG A 19 -5.20 29.80 3.17
N GLY A 20 -6.35 30.18 2.61
CA GLY A 20 -6.58 31.52 2.07
C GLY A 20 -5.95 31.80 0.70
N PHE A 21 -5.22 30.85 0.12
CA PHE A 21 -4.68 30.98 -1.22
C PHE A 21 -5.68 30.43 -2.24
N GLN A 22 -5.97 31.20 -3.31
CA GLN A 22 -6.90 30.84 -4.37
C GLN A 22 -6.20 30.05 -5.46
N TYR A 23 -6.81 28.90 -5.85
CA TYR A 23 -6.34 28.06 -6.95
C TYR A 23 -7.38 28.03 -8.08
N GLU A 24 -6.90 27.83 -9.30
CA GLU A 24 -7.72 27.69 -10.50
C GLU A 24 -7.22 26.51 -11.34
N VAL A 25 -8.14 25.76 -11.92
CA VAL A 25 -7.81 24.65 -12.84
C VAL A 25 -7.09 25.20 -14.08
N GLY A 26 -6.05 24.53 -14.50
CA GLY A 26 -5.18 24.89 -15.63
C GLY A 26 -4.08 25.91 -15.27
N LYS A 27 -4.06 26.47 -14.06
CA LYS A 27 -3.04 27.42 -13.63
C LYS A 27 -1.84 26.74 -12.99
N GLU A 28 -0.72 27.42 -13.06
CA GLU A 28 0.54 27.08 -12.42
C GLU A 28 0.87 28.14 -11.38
N TYR A 29 1.47 27.70 -10.28
CA TYR A 29 1.87 28.57 -9.19
C TYR A 29 3.29 28.21 -8.75
N GLU A 30 4.06 29.23 -8.43
CA GLU A 30 5.44 29.09 -7.98
C GLU A 30 5.66 29.91 -6.71
N MET A 31 6.56 29.44 -5.86
CA MET A 31 7.03 30.21 -4.71
C MET A 31 8.54 30.03 -4.51
N ASP A 32 9.18 31.13 -4.21
CA ASP A 32 10.61 31.18 -3.92
C ASP A 32 10.94 30.81 -2.47
N GLY A 33 12.21 30.54 -2.24
CA GLY A 33 12.76 30.31 -0.90
C GLY A 33 12.88 28.84 -0.52
N GLU A 34 13.00 28.60 0.78
CA GLU A 34 13.09 27.25 1.34
C GLU A 34 11.69 26.63 1.40
N ILE A 35 11.61 25.38 0.96
CA ILE A 35 10.38 24.57 1.03
C ILE A 35 10.50 23.63 2.21
N LYS A 36 9.44 23.60 3.05
CA LYS A 36 9.41 22.76 4.25
C LYS A 36 8.00 22.23 4.48
N CYS A 37 7.86 20.90 4.50
CA CYS A 37 6.58 20.24 4.75
C CYS A 37 5.92 20.76 6.03
N CYS A 38 4.60 20.93 5.99
CA CYS A 38 3.75 21.51 7.03
C CYS A 38 3.95 23.02 7.35
N ASN A 39 4.99 23.65 6.79
CA ASN A 39 5.29 25.06 6.99
C ASN A 39 5.10 25.88 5.71
N ARG A 40 5.95 25.67 4.70
CA ARG A 40 5.99 26.47 3.47
C ARG A 40 6.10 25.58 2.24
N GLY A 41 5.25 25.79 1.25
CA GLY A 41 5.21 25.09 -0.02
C GLY A 41 3.79 24.70 -0.43
N PHE A 42 3.66 24.20 -1.64
CA PHE A 42 2.41 23.64 -2.16
C PHE A 42 2.33 22.16 -1.74
N HIS A 43 1.33 21.83 -0.92
CA HIS A 43 1.14 20.49 -0.37
C HIS A 43 0.11 19.72 -1.16
N ALA A 44 0.42 18.47 -1.51
CA ALA A 44 -0.50 17.50 -2.08
C ALA A 44 -0.09 16.07 -1.64
N CYS A 45 -0.92 15.06 -1.88
CA CYS A 45 -0.66 13.68 -1.51
C CYS A 45 -0.52 12.81 -2.77
N LYS A 46 0.44 11.89 -2.81
CA LYS A 46 0.53 10.91 -3.89
C LYS A 46 -0.62 9.90 -3.81
N SER A 47 -1.04 9.55 -2.59
CA SER A 47 -2.25 8.77 -2.37
C SER A 47 -3.48 9.64 -2.53
N PRO A 48 -4.39 9.31 -3.45
CA PRO A 48 -5.64 10.06 -3.61
C PRO A 48 -6.49 10.08 -2.34
N ILE A 49 -6.44 8.99 -1.56
CA ILE A 49 -7.29 8.82 -0.36
C ILE A 49 -6.74 9.60 0.83
N GLU A 50 -5.44 9.82 0.89
CA GLU A 50 -4.80 10.48 2.03
C GLU A 50 -5.19 11.97 2.15
N VAL A 51 -5.71 12.58 1.09
CA VAL A 51 -6.22 13.96 1.13
C VAL A 51 -7.34 14.14 2.16
N TRP A 52 -8.07 13.06 2.47
CA TRP A 52 -9.16 13.06 3.45
C TRP A 52 -8.69 13.15 4.91
N ASN A 53 -7.41 12.95 5.17
CA ASN A 53 -6.83 13.22 6.50
C ASN A 53 -6.78 14.71 6.81
N TYR A 54 -6.92 15.57 5.78
CA TYR A 54 -6.75 17.01 5.88
C TYR A 54 -8.01 17.81 5.54
N TYR A 55 -8.98 17.18 4.85
CA TYR A 55 -10.18 17.84 4.35
C TYR A 55 -11.41 16.94 4.47
N ASP A 56 -12.56 17.56 4.73
CA ASP A 56 -13.85 16.86 4.78
C ASP A 56 -14.22 16.26 3.43
N ILE A 57 -14.63 14.99 3.44
CA ILE A 57 -14.87 14.21 2.21
C ILE A 57 -16.01 14.82 1.37
N LEU A 58 -17.10 15.26 2.01
CA LEU A 58 -18.32 15.69 1.32
C LEU A 58 -18.34 17.19 1.01
N ASN A 59 -17.54 17.99 1.71
CA ASN A 59 -17.55 19.44 1.63
C ASN A 59 -16.30 20.03 0.96
N SER A 60 -15.51 19.20 0.28
CA SER A 60 -14.27 19.63 -0.37
C SER A 60 -14.32 19.45 -1.88
N ARG A 61 -13.47 20.20 -2.59
CA ARG A 61 -13.18 20.01 -4.01
C ARG A 61 -11.81 19.33 -4.14
N TYR A 62 -11.63 18.56 -5.20
CA TYR A 62 -10.44 17.76 -5.42
C TYR A 62 -9.83 18.06 -6.79
N ALA A 63 -8.52 17.99 -6.89
CA ALA A 63 -7.86 18.08 -8.18
C ALA A 63 -6.63 17.13 -8.27
N GLU A 64 -6.39 16.65 -9.48
CA GLU A 64 -5.09 16.13 -9.87
C GLU A 64 -4.14 17.30 -10.12
N VAL A 65 -2.94 17.19 -9.56
CA VAL A 65 -1.92 18.23 -9.67
C VAL A 65 -0.56 17.65 -10.05
N GLU A 66 0.25 18.45 -10.71
CA GLU A 66 1.67 18.17 -10.94
C GLU A 66 2.51 19.06 -10.03
N GLN A 67 3.45 18.46 -9.34
CA GLN A 67 4.39 19.14 -8.45
C GLN A 67 5.82 19.03 -8.98
N SER A 68 6.56 20.13 -8.98
CA SER A 68 7.93 20.20 -9.46
C SER A 68 8.76 21.23 -8.69
N GLY A 69 9.97 21.51 -9.16
CA GLY A 69 10.91 22.41 -8.51
C GLY A 69 11.57 21.77 -7.28
N LYS A 70 11.72 22.55 -6.21
CA LYS A 70 12.19 22.05 -4.92
C LYS A 70 11.12 21.18 -4.30
N ILE A 71 11.44 19.93 -4.01
CA ILE A 71 10.49 18.94 -3.49
C ILE A 71 10.97 18.40 -2.15
N GLU A 72 10.10 18.45 -1.16
CA GLU A 72 10.27 17.81 0.13
C GLU A 72 9.13 16.80 0.38
N LYS A 73 9.43 15.72 1.08
CA LYS A 73 8.47 14.65 1.42
C LYS A 73 8.37 14.53 2.92
N GLU A 74 7.17 14.27 3.40
CA GLU A 74 6.96 13.94 4.81
C GLU A 74 7.26 12.45 5.06
N GLU A 75 7.95 12.17 6.15
CA GLU A 75 8.18 10.78 6.58
C GLU A 75 6.85 10.13 7.01
N ASN A 76 6.68 8.85 6.69
CA ASN A 76 5.49 8.05 7.01
C ASN A 76 4.16 8.55 6.40
N SER A 77 4.22 9.36 5.34
CA SER A 77 3.07 9.92 4.64
C SER A 77 3.34 9.95 3.13
N THR A 78 2.28 9.97 2.32
CA THR A 78 2.42 10.20 0.87
C THR A 78 2.43 11.69 0.53
N LYS A 79 2.37 12.57 1.53
CA LYS A 79 2.36 14.02 1.36
C LYS A 79 3.67 14.51 0.77
N VAL A 80 3.55 15.37 -0.22
CA VAL A 80 4.65 16.03 -0.91
C VAL A 80 4.43 17.53 -0.83
N CYS A 81 5.51 18.25 -0.58
CA CYS A 81 5.56 19.70 -0.61
C CYS A 81 6.50 20.16 -1.71
N SER A 82 6.09 21.15 -2.52
CA SER A 82 6.87 21.62 -3.65
C SER A 82 6.91 23.14 -3.76
N SER A 83 7.92 23.66 -4.47
CA SER A 83 7.98 25.09 -4.81
C SER A 83 7.11 25.44 -6.03
N HIS A 84 6.74 24.45 -6.83
CA HIS A 84 5.91 24.63 -8.02
C HIS A 84 4.75 23.64 -8.04
N ILE A 85 3.55 24.10 -8.41
CA ILE A 85 2.36 23.28 -8.56
C ILE A 85 1.53 23.72 -9.77
N LYS A 86 1.05 22.74 -10.55
CA LYS A 86 0.10 22.93 -11.65
C LYS A 86 -1.20 22.21 -11.32
N ILE A 87 -2.31 22.90 -11.38
CA ILE A 87 -3.64 22.31 -11.20
C ILE A 87 -4.11 21.74 -12.54
N LYS A 88 -4.10 20.41 -12.70
CA LYS A 88 -4.38 19.76 -13.99
C LYS A 88 -5.85 19.66 -14.30
N ALA A 89 -6.58 19.06 -13.41
CA ALA A 89 -8.00 18.78 -13.61
C ALA A 89 -8.72 18.71 -12.26
N GLU A 90 -9.92 19.26 -12.22
CA GLU A 90 -10.82 19.05 -11.09
C GLU A 90 -11.42 17.64 -11.14
N LEU A 91 -11.49 16.97 -9.99
CA LEU A 91 -12.01 15.62 -9.83
C LEU A 91 -13.29 15.67 -9.00
N LYS A 92 -14.30 14.90 -9.41
CA LYS A 92 -15.47 14.64 -8.57
C LYS A 92 -15.09 13.64 -7.46
N LEU A 93 -15.91 13.58 -6.42
CA LEU A 93 -15.70 12.61 -5.34
C LEU A 93 -15.61 11.17 -5.86
N ALA A 94 -16.47 10.80 -6.82
CA ALA A 94 -16.42 9.48 -7.42
C ALA A 94 -15.10 9.21 -8.16
N ASP A 95 -14.54 10.20 -8.83
CA ASP A 95 -13.28 10.06 -9.58
C ASP A 95 -12.12 9.81 -8.62
N ILE A 96 -12.00 10.59 -7.53
CA ILE A 96 -10.91 10.42 -6.56
C ILE A 96 -11.02 9.08 -5.81
N ILE A 97 -12.24 8.58 -5.57
CA ILE A 97 -12.46 7.25 -5.01
C ILE A 97 -11.95 6.18 -5.98
N ASN A 98 -12.34 6.24 -7.25
CA ASN A 98 -11.92 5.27 -8.26
C ASN A 98 -10.41 5.28 -8.47
N ILE A 99 -9.80 6.46 -8.58
CA ILE A 99 -8.33 6.61 -8.68
C ILE A 99 -7.66 6.04 -7.42
N GLY A 100 -8.25 6.26 -6.24
CA GLY A 100 -7.77 5.71 -4.98
C GLY A 100 -7.77 4.19 -4.94
N VAL A 101 -8.83 3.57 -5.45
CA VAL A 101 -8.92 2.10 -5.59
C VAL A 101 -7.86 1.57 -6.55
N GLU A 102 -7.69 2.20 -7.72
CA GLU A 102 -6.64 1.80 -8.68
C GLU A 102 -5.24 2.02 -8.11
N TRP A 103 -5.00 3.12 -7.40
CA TRP A 103 -3.74 3.36 -6.70
C TRP A 103 -3.45 2.28 -5.65
N LEU A 104 -4.45 1.88 -4.84
CA LEU A 104 -4.30 0.77 -3.89
C LEU A 104 -3.97 -0.54 -4.61
N LYS A 105 -4.70 -0.88 -5.68
CA LYS A 105 -4.40 -2.07 -6.48
C LYS A 105 -2.98 -2.03 -7.05
N ASP A 106 -2.52 -0.87 -7.50
CA ASP A 106 -1.19 -0.69 -8.06
C ASP A 106 -0.10 -0.89 -7.00
N ILE A 107 -0.19 -0.28 -5.83
CA ILE A 107 0.82 -0.43 -4.76
C ILE A 107 0.80 -1.81 -4.11
N THR A 108 -0.33 -2.51 -4.17
CA THR A 108 -0.50 -3.88 -3.66
C THR A 108 -0.39 -4.94 -4.76
N SER A 109 -0.11 -4.53 -6.00
CA SER A 109 -0.02 -5.47 -7.12
C SER A 109 1.21 -6.39 -6.98
N PRO A 110 1.07 -7.67 -7.34
CA PRO A 110 2.19 -8.63 -7.29
C PRO A 110 3.43 -8.21 -8.09
N SER A 111 3.27 -7.35 -9.12
CA SER A 111 4.38 -6.85 -9.93
C SER A 111 5.25 -5.78 -9.23
N LYS A 112 4.76 -5.17 -8.16
CA LYS A 112 5.57 -4.26 -7.28
C LYS A 112 6.11 -4.96 -6.05
N VAL A 113 5.54 -6.09 -5.71
CA VAL A 113 6.14 -7.13 -4.88
C VAL A 113 7.02 -7.94 -5.85
N LYS A 114 8.35 -7.87 -5.69
CA LYS A 114 9.37 -8.45 -6.60
C LYS A 114 8.88 -9.64 -7.44
N GLU A 115 9.41 -9.82 -8.64
CA GLU A 115 9.01 -10.71 -9.75
C GLU A 115 8.48 -12.12 -9.41
N ASP A 116 8.62 -12.60 -8.17
CA ASP A 116 8.18 -13.92 -7.72
C ASP A 116 6.94 -13.95 -6.83
N GLY A 117 6.26 -12.82 -6.62
CA GLY A 117 5.13 -12.74 -5.67
C GLY A 117 5.52 -13.00 -4.20
N VAL A 118 6.80 -12.89 -3.88
CA VAL A 118 7.34 -13.05 -2.54
C VAL A 118 7.29 -11.70 -1.81
N LEU A 119 6.53 -11.63 -0.74
CA LEU A 119 6.63 -10.54 0.21
C LEU A 119 7.84 -10.80 1.10
N ASN A 120 8.95 -10.09 0.84
CA ASN A 120 10.11 -10.11 1.72
C ASN A 120 10.01 -8.97 2.71
N ASP A 121 10.18 -9.25 3.97
CA ASP A 121 10.42 -8.20 4.95
C ASP A 121 11.90 -7.76 4.88
N ASN A 122 12.19 -6.57 5.39
CA ASN A 122 13.54 -5.99 5.43
C ASN A 122 14.32 -6.43 6.70
N GLY A 123 13.93 -7.52 7.35
CA GLY A 123 14.60 -8.07 8.52
C GLY A 123 14.26 -7.38 9.85
N ASP A 124 13.29 -6.46 9.88
CA ASP A 124 12.83 -5.86 11.13
C ASP A 124 12.08 -6.89 11.98
N ARG A 125 12.34 -6.87 13.28
CA ARG A 125 11.63 -7.71 14.25
C ARG A 125 10.16 -7.29 14.41
N ARG A 126 9.29 -8.24 14.76
CA ARG A 126 7.88 -8.03 15.15
C ARG A 126 7.00 -7.49 14.05
N LYS A 127 7.11 -8.00 12.83
CA LYS A 127 6.23 -7.59 11.73
C LYS A 127 4.92 -8.37 11.71
N GLN A 128 3.91 -7.68 11.16
CA GLN A 128 2.65 -8.29 10.77
C GLN A 128 2.56 -8.23 9.25
N ILE A 129 2.56 -9.39 8.61
CA ILE A 129 2.53 -9.50 7.15
C ILE A 129 1.32 -10.34 6.76
N GLY A 130 0.48 -9.81 5.85
CA GLY A 130 -0.70 -10.51 5.39
C GLY A 130 -0.82 -10.52 3.87
N SER A 131 -1.23 -11.65 3.31
CA SER A 131 -1.62 -11.78 1.92
C SER A 131 -2.81 -12.73 1.77
N SER A 132 -3.78 -12.34 0.96
CA SER A 132 -4.92 -13.18 0.53
C SER A 132 -4.86 -13.51 -0.96
N GLY A 133 -3.79 -13.15 -1.65
CA GLY A 133 -3.60 -13.40 -3.08
C GLY A 133 -3.47 -14.88 -3.41
N TYR A 134 -3.88 -15.29 -4.62
CA TYR A 134 -3.68 -16.63 -5.14
C TYR A 134 -2.17 -16.93 -5.28
N SER A 135 -1.73 -18.10 -4.83
CA SER A 135 -0.32 -18.55 -4.86
C SER A 135 0.67 -17.55 -4.23
N ALA A 136 0.21 -16.77 -3.23
CA ALA A 136 1.08 -15.82 -2.56
C ALA A 136 2.21 -16.52 -1.82
N LYS A 137 3.38 -15.88 -1.82
CA LYS A 137 4.56 -16.31 -1.08
C LYS A 137 4.95 -15.22 -0.08
N ILE A 138 5.12 -15.59 1.18
CA ILE A 138 5.65 -14.67 2.20
C ILE A 138 6.94 -15.25 2.75
N ASP A 139 8.03 -14.53 2.56
CA ASP A 139 9.33 -14.79 3.18
C ASP A 139 9.58 -13.75 4.27
N SER A 140 9.45 -14.13 5.53
CA SER A 140 9.74 -13.26 6.66
C SER A 140 11.12 -13.56 7.23
N THR A 141 12.01 -12.61 7.10
CA THR A 141 13.39 -12.68 7.59
C THR A 141 13.53 -12.11 9.01
N GLY A 142 12.48 -11.45 9.55
CA GLY A 142 12.43 -10.94 10.91
C GLY A 142 12.00 -12.01 11.93
N GLU A 143 12.57 -11.95 13.14
CA GLU A 143 12.15 -12.75 14.28
C GLU A 143 10.83 -12.24 14.87
N ASP A 144 10.11 -13.06 15.64
CA ASP A 144 8.89 -12.70 16.37
C ASP A 144 7.78 -12.07 15.50
N SER A 145 7.68 -12.47 14.24
CA SER A 145 6.72 -11.94 13.28
C SER A 145 5.41 -12.71 13.29
N VAL A 146 4.32 -12.05 12.89
CA VAL A 146 3.02 -12.70 12.64
C VAL A 146 2.71 -12.64 11.14
N ILE A 147 2.56 -13.81 10.53
CA ILE A 147 2.41 -13.96 9.09
C ILE A 147 1.06 -14.61 8.79
N MET A 148 0.26 -13.98 7.95
CA MET A 148 -1.00 -14.53 7.45
C MET A 148 -0.94 -14.66 5.93
N CYS A 149 -0.88 -15.90 5.43
CA CYS A 149 -0.88 -16.22 4.01
C CYS A 149 -2.10 -17.07 3.68
N ALA A 150 -3.27 -16.43 3.55
CA ALA A 150 -4.57 -17.09 3.53
C ALA A 150 -5.14 -17.34 2.11
N GLY A 151 -4.42 -16.98 1.06
CA GLY A 151 -4.83 -17.24 -0.33
C GLY A 151 -4.74 -18.72 -0.71
N ASN A 152 -5.47 -19.13 -1.76
CA ASN A 152 -5.36 -20.47 -2.30
C ASN A 152 -3.95 -20.75 -2.85
N SER A 153 -3.42 -21.95 -2.58
CA SER A 153 -2.08 -22.40 -2.98
C SER A 153 -0.91 -21.58 -2.44
N SER A 154 -1.17 -20.75 -1.42
CA SER A 154 -0.16 -19.87 -0.82
C SER A 154 0.78 -20.61 0.11
N ARG A 155 1.98 -20.04 0.30
CA ARG A 155 3.03 -20.59 1.15
C ARG A 155 3.75 -19.49 1.92
N ALA A 156 4.29 -19.83 3.07
CA ALA A 156 5.06 -18.92 3.89
C ALA A 156 6.24 -19.60 4.55
N LYS A 157 7.29 -18.84 4.84
CA LYS A 157 8.40 -19.24 5.70
C LYS A 157 8.75 -18.09 6.64
N ALA A 158 9.32 -18.42 7.80
CA ALA A 158 9.66 -17.44 8.82
C ALA A 158 10.81 -17.91 9.71
N LYS A 159 11.29 -17.00 10.55
CA LYS A 159 12.27 -17.27 11.60
C LYS A 159 11.62 -17.86 12.85
N VAL A 160 12.42 -18.49 13.72
CA VAL A 160 12.02 -18.94 15.05
C VAL A 160 11.36 -17.76 15.80
N GLY A 161 10.36 -18.06 16.62
CA GLY A 161 9.61 -17.06 17.38
C GLY A 161 8.39 -16.50 16.65
N SER A 162 8.26 -16.79 15.35
CA SER A 162 7.18 -16.26 14.52
C SER A 162 5.94 -17.18 14.52
N TRP A 163 4.78 -16.61 14.17
CA TRP A 163 3.54 -17.34 13.92
C TRP A 163 3.19 -17.29 12.44
N ILE A 164 2.82 -18.43 11.88
CA ILE A 164 2.38 -18.57 10.48
C ILE A 164 0.94 -19.05 10.43
N THR A 165 0.08 -18.31 9.75
CA THR A 165 -1.30 -18.71 9.42
C THR A 165 -1.40 -19.03 7.93
N LEU A 166 -1.90 -20.22 7.61
CA LEU A 166 -2.14 -20.71 6.23
C LEU A 166 -3.56 -21.18 6.08
N ALA A 167 -4.08 -21.14 4.86
CA ALA A 167 -5.40 -21.65 4.48
C ALA A 167 -5.29 -22.76 3.43
N GLU A 168 -6.12 -23.79 3.61
CA GLU A 168 -6.36 -24.83 2.61
C GLU A 168 -7.68 -24.54 1.89
N TRP A 169 -7.63 -24.61 0.57
CA TRP A 169 -8.78 -24.36 -0.30
C TRP A 169 -9.09 -25.60 -1.12
N LYS A 170 -10.36 -25.85 -1.40
CA LYS A 170 -10.81 -26.92 -2.27
C LYS A 170 -11.92 -26.44 -3.18
N TRP A 171 -11.98 -27.02 -4.37
CA TRP A 171 -13.08 -26.78 -5.29
C TRP A 171 -14.40 -27.25 -4.68
N SER A 172 -15.43 -26.42 -4.78
CA SER A 172 -16.81 -26.75 -4.39
C SER A 172 -17.68 -26.87 -5.64
N ASP A 173 -18.19 -28.09 -5.89
CA ASP A 173 -19.09 -28.31 -7.02
C ASP A 173 -20.43 -27.58 -6.86
N GLU A 174 -20.87 -27.39 -5.62
CA GLU A 174 -22.09 -26.65 -5.31
C GLU A 174 -21.91 -25.16 -5.62
N LYS A 175 -20.79 -24.55 -5.18
CA LYS A 175 -20.52 -23.11 -5.32
C LYS A 175 -19.80 -22.75 -6.62
N LYS A 176 -19.36 -23.75 -7.40
CA LYS A 176 -18.58 -23.59 -8.66
C LYS A 176 -17.35 -22.68 -8.50
N ARG A 177 -16.68 -22.77 -7.34
CA ARG A 177 -15.47 -22.02 -7.02
C ARG A 177 -14.68 -22.70 -5.91
N ASP A 178 -13.41 -22.29 -5.74
CA ASP A 178 -12.64 -22.67 -4.57
C ASP A 178 -13.22 -22.03 -3.30
N VAL A 179 -13.26 -22.82 -2.24
CA VAL A 179 -13.70 -22.39 -0.91
C VAL A 179 -12.66 -22.78 0.14
N PRO A 180 -12.45 -21.95 1.18
CA PRO A 180 -11.56 -22.31 2.27
C PRO A 180 -12.18 -23.46 3.08
N VAL A 181 -11.41 -24.51 3.31
CA VAL A 181 -11.85 -25.69 4.07
C VAL A 181 -11.13 -25.84 5.40
N CYS A 182 -9.99 -25.17 5.55
CA CYS A 182 -9.24 -25.15 6.80
C CYS A 182 -8.36 -23.88 6.84
N VAL A 183 -8.29 -23.27 8.02
CA VAL A 183 -7.30 -22.25 8.34
C VAL A 183 -6.58 -22.72 9.60
N LYS A 184 -5.26 -22.65 9.60
CA LYS A 184 -4.45 -23.08 10.72
C LYS A 184 -3.30 -22.11 10.98
N THR A 185 -3.00 -21.92 12.25
CA THR A 185 -1.87 -21.14 12.71
C THR A 185 -0.93 -22.04 13.49
N GLU A 186 0.35 -21.98 13.18
CA GLU A 186 1.40 -22.71 13.87
C GLU A 186 2.55 -21.77 14.28
N TYR A 187 3.22 -22.13 15.37
CA TYR A 187 4.37 -21.43 15.89
C TYR A 187 5.66 -22.03 15.32
N VAL A 188 6.57 -21.18 14.87
CA VAL A 188 7.89 -21.61 14.37
C VAL A 188 8.80 -21.84 15.55
N ASP A 189 8.83 -23.08 16.04
CA ASP A 189 9.63 -23.52 17.21
C ASP A 189 11.04 -24.00 16.84
N GLY A 190 11.29 -24.22 15.54
CA GLY A 190 12.56 -24.74 15.03
C GLY A 190 12.62 -26.26 14.94
N ASP A 191 11.68 -26.98 15.56
CA ASP A 191 11.62 -28.44 15.59
C ASP A 191 10.45 -29.00 14.75
N ASN A 192 9.20 -28.73 15.19
CA ASN A 192 7.99 -29.18 14.46
C ASN A 192 7.71 -28.32 13.25
N ILE A 193 7.85 -27.01 13.41
CA ILE A 193 7.81 -26.02 12.32
C ILE A 193 9.19 -25.38 12.26
N LYS A 194 9.97 -25.81 11.27
CA LYS A 194 11.36 -25.39 11.08
C LYS A 194 11.43 -23.94 10.61
N ALA A 195 12.41 -23.22 11.09
CA ALA A 195 12.74 -21.91 10.56
C ALA A 195 13.24 -21.97 9.10
N ASP A 196 13.08 -20.88 8.36
CA ASP A 196 13.56 -20.73 6.98
C ASP A 196 13.06 -21.82 6.02
N THR A 197 11.95 -22.47 6.35
CA THR A 197 11.37 -23.57 5.58
C THR A 197 10.01 -23.13 5.05
N TRP A 198 9.77 -23.39 3.75
CA TRP A 198 8.48 -23.08 3.13
C TRP A 198 7.41 -24.09 3.52
N TYR A 199 6.26 -23.59 3.96
CA TYR A 199 5.09 -24.39 4.33
C TYR A 199 3.88 -24.03 3.50
N GLN A 200 3.07 -25.05 3.18
CA GLN A 200 1.69 -24.94 2.72
C GLN A 200 0.76 -25.68 3.67
N LEU A 201 -0.51 -25.31 3.71
CA LEU A 201 -1.54 -26.09 4.40
C LEU A 201 -2.15 -27.09 3.43
N LYS A 202 -1.95 -28.40 3.67
CA LYS A 202 -2.51 -29.50 2.89
C LYS A 202 -3.03 -30.59 3.83
N ASN A 203 -4.23 -31.09 3.55
CA ASN A 203 -4.90 -32.09 4.40
C ASN A 203 -4.89 -31.70 5.88
N ARG A 204 -5.16 -30.40 6.14
CA ARG A 204 -5.19 -29.80 7.49
C ARG A 204 -3.87 -29.86 8.26
N LYS A 205 -2.76 -30.00 7.58
CA LYS A 205 -1.40 -30.06 8.17
C LYS A 205 -0.48 -29.12 7.43
N PHE A 206 0.44 -28.52 8.16
CA PHE A 206 1.58 -27.83 7.57
C PHE A 206 2.48 -28.88 6.89
N VAL A 207 2.77 -28.66 5.63
CA VAL A 207 3.61 -29.55 4.81
C VAL A 207 4.76 -28.71 4.24
N GLU A 208 5.97 -29.20 4.44
CA GLU A 208 7.15 -28.59 3.82
C GLU A 208 7.03 -28.66 2.30
N VAL A 209 7.38 -27.58 1.62
CA VAL A 209 7.38 -27.50 0.16
C VAL A 209 8.67 -26.83 -0.32
N THR A 210 9.07 -27.15 -1.53
CA THR A 210 10.16 -26.43 -2.21
C THR A 210 9.67 -25.08 -2.73
N GLU A 211 10.59 -24.18 -2.92
CA GLU A 211 10.33 -22.83 -3.47
C GLU A 211 9.66 -22.84 -4.85
#